data_e1951436d22b0d91e34a4c5766bbea67
#
_entry.id   e1951436d22b0d91e34a4c5766bbea67
#
_cell.length_a   1.000
_cell.length_b   1.000
_cell.length_c   1.000
_cell.angle_alpha   90.00
_cell.angle_beta   90.00
_cell.angle_gamma   90.00
#
_symmetry.space_group_name_H-M   'P 1'
#
loop_
_entity.id
_entity.type
_entity.pdbx_description
1 polymer ?
#
loop_
_entity_poly.entity_id
_entity_poly.type
_entity_poly.pdbx_seq_one_letter_code
_entity_poly.pdbx_strand_id
1 'polypeptide(L)'
;DAYAHAAGAKAILDAVTICDTLEQALQDCHWVIATSSRQRHIPRPVLSPRQAAELMVTNFQNLGDVMIDSAHPNWQLAIVFGREDRGLTNEELQLADYHIQIPANAEYGVLNVAAAVQVIASVFYETAELSLTAKTAAEKSIDLTFRQQWDEPPISNEQRLQLENRLLTLLENLDIYNPAQSKVMPQRINRLLSRLQLDIKEYQLLQATIAKLLKS
;
A
#
# COMPACT_ATOMS: atom_id res chain seq x y z
N ASP A 1 -25.90 -11.03 -10.33
CA ASP A 1 -26.56 -10.10 -9.43
C ASP A 1 -25.90 -10.20 -8.04
N ALA A 2 -24.95 -9.30 -7.76
CA ALA A 2 -24.16 -9.30 -6.54
C ALA A 2 -25.04 -9.22 -5.27
N TYR A 3 -26.13 -8.45 -5.33
CA TYR A 3 -27.04 -8.29 -4.18
C TYR A 3 -27.78 -9.58 -3.80
N ALA A 4 -28.06 -10.45 -4.76
CA ALA A 4 -28.71 -11.74 -4.48
C ALA A 4 -27.81 -12.70 -3.69
N HIS A 5 -26.49 -12.52 -3.83
CA HIS A 5 -25.47 -13.36 -3.16
C HIS A 5 -24.82 -12.70 -1.93
N ALA A 6 -25.16 -11.44 -1.65
CA ALA A 6 -24.50 -10.67 -0.58
C ALA A 6 -24.94 -11.09 0.83
N ALA A 7 -26.01 -11.88 0.98
CA ALA A 7 -26.57 -12.27 2.28
C ALA A 7 -26.70 -11.06 3.24
N GLY A 8 -25.98 -11.07 4.38
CA GLY A 8 -25.95 -9.95 5.34
C GLY A 8 -25.01 -8.79 4.98
N ALA A 9 -24.20 -8.92 3.91
CA ALA A 9 -23.14 -7.95 3.54
C ALA A 9 -23.60 -6.87 2.54
N LYS A 10 -24.90 -6.59 2.44
CA LYS A 10 -25.46 -5.58 1.51
C LYS A 10 -24.85 -4.20 1.72
N ALA A 11 -24.58 -3.81 2.96
CA ALA A 11 -23.99 -2.51 3.30
C ALA A 11 -22.61 -2.30 2.63
N ILE A 12 -21.84 -3.37 2.40
CA ILE A 12 -20.57 -3.30 1.67
C ILE A 12 -20.81 -2.95 0.20
N LEU A 13 -21.83 -3.55 -0.42
CA LEU A 13 -22.18 -3.25 -1.81
C LEU A 13 -22.74 -1.84 -1.98
N ASP A 14 -23.49 -1.36 -0.99
CA ASP A 14 -24.05 -0.01 -0.99
C ASP A 14 -22.93 1.08 -0.86
N ALA A 15 -21.80 0.72 -0.24
CA ALA A 15 -20.64 1.59 -0.08
C ALA A 15 -19.62 1.49 -1.24
N VAL A 16 -19.89 0.68 -2.27
CA VAL A 16 -18.96 0.52 -3.41
C VAL A 16 -18.84 1.81 -4.19
N THR A 17 -17.60 2.24 -4.41
CA THR A 17 -17.26 3.33 -5.32
C THR A 17 -16.68 2.78 -6.62
N ILE A 18 -17.20 3.21 -7.75
CA ILE A 18 -16.68 2.86 -9.06
C ILE A 18 -15.77 3.99 -9.52
N CYS A 19 -14.53 3.65 -9.83
CA CYS A 19 -13.51 4.58 -10.31
C CYS A 19 -13.07 4.20 -11.72
N ASP A 20 -12.71 5.18 -12.54
CA ASP A 20 -12.25 4.96 -13.90
C ASP A 20 -10.83 4.39 -13.95
N THR A 21 -9.99 4.75 -12.97
CA THR A 21 -8.61 4.28 -12.87
C THR A 21 -8.28 3.80 -11.45
N LEU A 22 -7.24 2.96 -11.34
CA LEU A 22 -6.76 2.48 -10.06
C LEU A 22 -6.13 3.60 -9.23
N GLU A 23 -5.42 4.53 -9.87
CA GLU A 23 -4.85 5.71 -9.22
C GLU A 23 -5.92 6.55 -8.53
N GLN A 24 -7.06 6.75 -9.19
CA GLN A 24 -8.20 7.46 -8.61
C GLN A 24 -8.76 6.72 -7.39
N ALA A 25 -8.84 5.39 -7.46
CA ALA A 25 -9.33 4.58 -6.35
C ALA A 25 -8.38 4.61 -5.13
N LEU A 26 -7.09 4.82 -5.36
CA LEU A 26 -6.04 4.75 -4.35
C LEU A 26 -5.57 6.12 -3.84
N GLN A 27 -6.08 7.22 -4.38
CA GLN A 27 -5.54 8.57 -4.12
C GLN A 27 -5.46 8.92 -2.62
N ASP A 28 -6.48 8.53 -1.86
CA ASP A 28 -6.59 8.81 -0.42
C ASP A 28 -5.99 7.70 0.46
N CYS A 29 -5.47 6.64 -0.15
CA CYS A 29 -4.88 5.53 0.59
C CYS A 29 -3.45 5.87 1.01
N HIS A 30 -3.12 5.52 2.25
CA HIS A 30 -1.80 5.73 2.83
C HIS A 30 -0.89 4.52 2.61
N TRP A 31 -1.49 3.35 2.58
CA TRP A 31 -0.82 2.09 2.26
C TRP A 31 -1.59 1.29 1.24
N VAL A 32 -0.85 0.78 0.27
CA VAL A 32 -1.40 0.00 -0.82
C VAL A 32 -0.68 -1.35 -0.88
N ILE A 33 -1.44 -2.42 -0.78
CA ILE A 33 -0.93 -3.78 -0.87
C ILE A 33 -1.57 -4.45 -2.10
N ALA A 34 -0.77 -4.97 -3.01
CA ALA A 34 -1.24 -5.68 -4.19
C ALA A 34 -1.11 -7.18 -4.03
N THR A 35 -2.12 -7.94 -4.43
CA THR A 35 -2.05 -9.39 -4.49
C THR A 35 -1.34 -9.85 -5.76
N SER A 36 -0.31 -10.70 -5.64
CA SER A 36 0.40 -11.23 -6.79
C SER A 36 0.93 -12.63 -6.51
N SER A 37 0.71 -13.56 -7.44
CA SER A 37 1.27 -14.90 -7.42
C SER A 37 2.59 -15.03 -8.21
N ARG A 38 2.99 -13.98 -8.96
CA ARG A 38 4.12 -14.05 -9.90
C ARG A 38 5.31 -13.24 -9.39
N GLN A 39 6.52 -13.79 -9.51
CA GLN A 39 7.75 -13.01 -9.35
C GLN A 39 7.89 -12.01 -10.49
N ARG A 40 8.31 -10.78 -10.18
CA ARG A 40 8.43 -9.69 -11.13
C ARG A 40 9.87 -9.20 -11.27
N HIS A 41 10.14 -8.53 -12.39
CA HIS A 41 11.50 -8.09 -12.74
C HIS A 41 12.06 -7.03 -11.78
N ILE A 42 11.19 -6.21 -11.19
CA ILE A 42 11.54 -5.28 -10.11
C ILE A 42 10.79 -5.74 -8.85
N PRO A 43 11.48 -6.46 -7.96
CA PRO A 43 10.84 -7.03 -6.79
C PRO A 43 10.48 -5.93 -5.77
N ARG A 44 9.28 -6.04 -5.22
CA ARG A 44 8.86 -5.34 -4.00
C ARG A 44 8.90 -6.30 -2.82
N PRO A 45 8.86 -5.80 -1.58
CA PRO A 45 8.71 -6.68 -0.43
C PRO A 45 7.45 -7.54 -0.59
N VAL A 46 7.62 -8.86 -0.47
CA VAL A 46 6.54 -9.84 -0.57
C VAL A 46 6.27 -10.38 0.82
N LEU A 47 5.01 -10.32 1.22
CA LEU A 47 4.53 -10.73 2.53
C LEU A 47 3.53 -11.89 2.36
N SER A 48 3.48 -12.79 3.33
CA SER A 48 2.32 -13.66 3.48
C SER A 48 1.12 -12.85 4.00
N PRO A 49 -0.13 -13.34 3.88
CA PRO A 49 -1.29 -12.66 4.43
C PRO A 49 -1.13 -12.33 5.93
N ARG A 50 -0.56 -13.26 6.72
CA ARG A 50 -0.31 -13.05 8.15
C ARG A 50 0.71 -11.95 8.41
N GLN A 51 1.86 -11.97 7.74
CA GLN A 51 2.88 -10.91 7.87
C GLN A 51 2.33 -9.54 7.49
N ALA A 52 1.52 -9.47 6.42
CA ALA A 52 0.87 -8.22 6.02
C ALA A 52 -0.13 -7.74 7.08
N ALA A 53 -0.95 -8.64 7.64
CA ALA A 53 -1.90 -8.29 8.68
C ALA A 53 -1.20 -7.83 9.97
N GLU A 54 -0.16 -8.53 10.41
CA GLU A 54 0.63 -8.16 11.60
C GLU A 54 1.28 -6.79 11.41
N LEU A 55 1.91 -6.55 10.25
CA LEU A 55 2.51 -5.27 9.91
C LEU A 55 1.47 -4.14 9.94
N MET A 56 0.29 -4.34 9.32
CA MET A 56 -0.75 -3.33 9.25
C MET A 56 -1.38 -3.06 10.62
N VAL A 57 -1.75 -4.10 11.36
CA VAL A 57 -2.34 -3.95 12.70
C VAL A 57 -1.38 -3.22 13.65
N THR A 58 -0.08 -3.55 13.62
CA THR A 58 0.92 -2.88 14.44
C THR A 58 1.03 -1.39 14.09
N ASN A 59 1.06 -1.07 12.79
CA ASN A 59 1.14 0.33 12.37
C ASN A 59 -0.16 1.11 12.67
N PHE A 60 -1.33 0.50 12.49
CA PHE A 60 -2.61 1.13 12.88
C PHE A 60 -2.67 1.43 14.39
N GLN A 61 -2.14 0.54 15.22
CA GLN A 61 -2.11 0.76 16.66
C GLN A 61 -1.15 1.89 17.06
N ASN A 62 0.03 1.91 16.47
CA ASN A 62 1.02 2.96 16.72
C ASN A 62 0.52 4.34 16.26
N LEU A 63 -0.27 4.38 15.18
CA LEU A 63 -0.89 5.61 14.68
C LEU A 63 -2.11 6.03 15.52
N GLY A 64 -2.84 5.08 16.11
CA GLY A 64 -3.98 5.38 16.98
C GLY A 64 -3.61 6.24 18.18
N ASP A 65 -2.42 6.10 18.71
CA ASP A 65 -1.90 6.91 19.82
C ASP A 65 -1.46 8.32 19.37
N VAL A 66 -1.09 8.49 18.08
CA VAL A 66 -0.66 9.76 17.48
C VAL A 66 -1.82 10.52 16.84
N MET A 67 -2.86 9.81 16.38
CA MET A 67 -3.94 10.35 15.54
C MET A 67 -5.27 10.59 16.26
N ILE A 68 -5.31 10.67 17.58
CA ILE A 68 -6.51 11.07 18.34
C ILE A 68 -6.86 12.55 18.12
N ASP A 69 -6.04 13.28 17.35
CA ASP A 69 -6.38 14.62 16.95
C ASP A 69 -7.38 14.59 15.78
N SER A 70 -8.51 15.27 15.99
CA SER A 70 -9.68 15.34 15.09
C SER A 70 -9.41 15.88 13.67
N ALA A 71 -8.17 16.24 13.35
CA ALA A 71 -7.77 16.77 12.04
C ALA A 71 -7.48 15.69 10.98
N HIS A 72 -7.22 14.44 11.35
CA HIS A 72 -6.87 13.36 10.40
C HIS A 72 -7.56 12.03 10.74
N PRO A 73 -8.90 11.93 10.62
CA PRO A 73 -9.65 10.76 11.12
C PRO A 73 -9.55 9.51 10.26
N ASN A 74 -8.91 9.52 9.09
CA ASN A 74 -9.09 8.46 8.10
C ASN A 74 -7.79 7.92 7.53
N TRP A 75 -7.08 7.13 8.33
CA TRP A 75 -6.02 6.29 7.79
C TRP A 75 -6.62 5.18 6.90
N GLN A 76 -6.21 5.12 5.63
CA GLN A 76 -6.77 4.16 4.69
C GLN A 76 -5.72 3.19 4.19
N LEU A 77 -6.05 1.90 4.31
CA LEU A 77 -5.33 0.79 3.72
C LEU A 77 -6.12 0.26 2.53
N ALA A 78 -5.48 0.11 1.38
CA ALA A 78 -6.04 -0.58 0.23
C ALA A 78 -5.38 -1.94 0.03
N ILE A 79 -6.19 -2.96 -0.25
CA ILE A 79 -5.72 -4.25 -0.76
C ILE A 79 -6.27 -4.41 -2.17
N VAL A 80 -5.36 -4.50 -3.15
CA VAL A 80 -5.71 -4.54 -4.56
C VAL A 80 -5.70 -5.98 -5.06
N PHE A 81 -6.81 -6.41 -5.64
CA PHE A 81 -6.96 -7.70 -6.29
C PHE A 81 -7.03 -7.53 -7.80
N GLY A 82 -6.40 -8.46 -8.51
CA GLY A 82 -6.40 -8.45 -9.96
C GLY A 82 -7.64 -9.08 -10.58
N ARG A 83 -7.74 -8.92 -11.88
CA ARG A 83 -8.76 -9.59 -12.68
C ARG A 83 -8.53 -11.12 -12.74
N GLU A 84 -9.58 -11.89 -12.86
CA GLU A 84 -9.53 -13.36 -12.88
C GLU A 84 -8.72 -13.90 -14.06
N ASP A 85 -8.78 -13.23 -15.22
CA ASP A 85 -8.17 -13.69 -16.47
C ASP A 85 -6.65 -13.45 -16.53
N ARG A 86 -6.16 -12.33 -15.97
CA ARG A 86 -4.77 -11.89 -16.14
C ARG A 86 -4.09 -11.37 -14.88
N GLY A 87 -4.84 -11.20 -13.80
CA GLY A 87 -4.35 -10.58 -12.55
C GLY A 87 -4.09 -9.09 -12.70
N LEU A 88 -3.16 -8.57 -11.91
CA LEU A 88 -2.70 -7.19 -11.99
C LEU A 88 -1.62 -7.02 -13.04
N THR A 89 -1.65 -5.91 -13.78
CA THR A 89 -0.59 -5.50 -14.70
C THR A 89 0.66 -5.04 -13.95
N ASN A 90 1.77 -4.83 -14.65
CA ASN A 90 2.98 -4.31 -14.02
C ASN A 90 2.79 -2.88 -13.53
N GLU A 91 2.05 -2.08 -14.28
CA GLU A 91 1.71 -0.70 -13.95
C GLU A 91 0.85 -0.64 -12.68
N GLU A 92 -0.18 -1.48 -12.58
CA GLU A 92 -1.04 -1.59 -11.39
C GLU A 92 -0.24 -2.05 -10.15
N LEU A 93 0.69 -3.00 -10.31
CA LEU A 93 1.57 -3.47 -9.23
C LEU A 93 2.56 -2.40 -8.74
N GLN A 94 2.92 -1.44 -9.57
CA GLN A 94 3.82 -0.34 -9.18
C GLN A 94 3.17 0.66 -8.23
N LEU A 95 1.85 0.71 -8.17
CA LEU A 95 1.12 1.56 -7.23
C LEU A 95 1.13 1.03 -5.80
N ALA A 96 1.50 -0.25 -5.60
CA ALA A 96 1.53 -0.87 -4.28
C ALA A 96 2.86 -0.67 -3.55
N ASP A 97 2.82 -0.58 -2.24
CA ASP A 97 3.99 -0.53 -1.35
C ASP A 97 4.53 -1.94 -1.08
N TYR A 98 3.63 -2.88 -0.90
CA TYR A 98 3.91 -4.29 -0.63
C TYR A 98 3.13 -5.20 -1.57
N HIS A 99 3.64 -6.42 -1.74
CA HIS A 99 2.89 -7.49 -2.39
C HIS A 99 2.49 -8.57 -1.37
N ILE A 100 1.24 -9.05 -1.44
CA ILE A 100 0.82 -10.25 -0.73
C ILE A 100 0.86 -11.43 -1.69
N GLN A 101 1.54 -12.48 -1.25
CA GLN A 101 1.50 -13.78 -1.90
C GLN A 101 0.87 -14.80 -0.93
N ILE A 102 -0.27 -15.36 -1.31
CA ILE A 102 -0.89 -16.45 -0.57
C ILE A 102 -0.11 -17.72 -0.88
N PRO A 103 0.46 -18.41 0.13
CA PRO A 103 1.09 -19.69 -0.10
C PRO A 103 0.09 -20.70 -0.67
N ALA A 104 0.40 -21.28 -1.81
CA ALA A 104 -0.42 -22.26 -2.48
C ALA A 104 0.44 -23.42 -3.01
N ASN A 105 -0.19 -24.55 -3.35
CA ASN A 105 0.51 -25.67 -3.97
C ASN A 105 1.15 -25.24 -5.29
N ALA A 106 2.41 -25.64 -5.52
CA ALA A 106 3.16 -25.27 -6.72
C ALA A 106 2.48 -25.75 -8.03
N GLU A 107 1.72 -26.84 -7.98
CA GLU A 107 1.02 -27.41 -9.15
C GLU A 107 -0.32 -26.69 -9.43
N TYR A 108 -0.97 -26.10 -8.41
CA TYR A 108 -2.27 -25.43 -8.49
C TYR A 108 -2.23 -24.07 -7.80
N GLY A 109 -1.17 -23.30 -8.07
CA GLY A 109 -0.76 -22.13 -7.30
C GLY A 109 -1.63 -20.86 -7.45
N VAL A 110 -2.77 -20.92 -8.14
CA VAL A 110 -3.62 -19.75 -8.36
C VAL A 110 -4.98 -19.95 -7.72
N LEU A 111 -5.27 -19.18 -6.68
CA LEU A 111 -6.62 -19.08 -6.13
C LEU A 111 -7.48 -18.17 -7.03
N ASN A 112 -8.77 -18.50 -7.15
CA ASN A 112 -9.70 -17.54 -7.71
C ASN A 112 -9.78 -16.29 -6.82
N VAL A 113 -10.21 -15.17 -7.38
CA VAL A 113 -10.17 -13.89 -6.68
C VAL A 113 -11.05 -13.89 -5.43
N ALA A 114 -12.21 -14.52 -5.46
CA ALA A 114 -13.10 -14.59 -4.31
C ALA A 114 -12.47 -15.37 -3.14
N ALA A 115 -11.81 -16.50 -3.44
CA ALA A 115 -11.06 -17.26 -2.45
C ALA A 115 -9.87 -16.47 -1.89
N ALA A 116 -9.15 -15.73 -2.73
CA ALA A 116 -8.06 -14.87 -2.28
C ALA A 116 -8.55 -13.75 -1.36
N VAL A 117 -9.66 -13.09 -1.69
CA VAL A 117 -10.31 -12.08 -0.84
C VAL A 117 -10.67 -12.69 0.51
N GLN A 118 -11.33 -13.87 0.51
CA GLN A 118 -11.76 -14.52 1.75
C GLN A 118 -10.58 -14.90 2.66
N VAL A 119 -9.50 -15.46 2.09
CA VAL A 119 -8.31 -15.83 2.86
C VAL A 119 -7.67 -14.60 3.49
N ILE A 120 -7.48 -13.54 2.73
CA ILE A 120 -6.86 -12.31 3.23
C ILE A 120 -7.76 -11.64 4.28
N ALA A 121 -9.05 -11.49 3.99
CA ALA A 121 -9.99 -10.87 4.92
C ALA A 121 -10.06 -11.63 6.26
N SER A 122 -10.10 -12.97 6.21
CA SER A 122 -10.12 -13.81 7.42
C SER A 122 -8.86 -13.64 8.26
N VAL A 123 -7.68 -13.63 7.63
CA VAL A 123 -6.40 -13.47 8.33
C VAL A 123 -6.26 -12.08 8.94
N PHE A 124 -6.69 -11.04 8.23
CA PHE A 124 -6.68 -9.67 8.75
C PHE A 124 -7.63 -9.51 9.92
N TYR A 125 -8.84 -10.06 9.83
CA TYR A 125 -9.82 -10.02 10.91
C TYR A 125 -9.30 -10.76 12.18
N GLU A 126 -8.81 -11.99 12.02
CA GLU A 126 -8.23 -12.77 13.13
C GLU A 126 -7.08 -12.02 13.81
N THR A 127 -6.17 -11.46 13.02
CA THR A 127 -5.00 -10.73 13.54
C THR A 127 -5.43 -9.47 14.29
N ALA A 128 -6.41 -8.72 13.79
CA ALA A 128 -6.96 -7.55 14.46
C ALA A 128 -7.62 -7.92 15.80
N GLU A 129 -8.45 -8.98 15.83
CA GLU A 129 -9.10 -9.46 17.06
C GLU A 129 -8.09 -9.91 18.11
N LEU A 130 -7.08 -10.70 17.70
CA LEU A 130 -6.00 -11.13 18.60
C LEU A 130 -5.23 -9.96 19.18
N SER A 131 -5.01 -8.93 18.39
CA SER A 131 -4.31 -7.73 18.83
C SER A 131 -5.12 -6.88 19.81
N LEU A 132 -6.43 -6.79 19.62
CA LEU A 132 -7.34 -6.13 20.56
C LEU A 132 -7.42 -6.87 21.90
N THR A 133 -7.39 -8.21 21.87
CA THR A 133 -7.43 -9.04 23.08
C THR A 133 -6.08 -9.11 23.80
N ALA A 134 -4.95 -9.01 23.08
CA ALA A 134 -3.60 -9.01 23.64
C ALA A 134 -3.25 -7.72 24.41
N LYS A 135 -3.98 -6.63 24.24
CA LYS A 135 -3.86 -5.43 25.10
C LYS A 135 -4.15 -5.73 26.59
N THR A 136 -4.69 -6.91 26.91
CA THR A 136 -4.91 -7.40 28.29
C THR A 136 -3.83 -8.35 28.80
N ALA A 137 -2.90 -8.81 27.95
CA ALA A 137 -1.80 -9.70 28.34
C ALA A 137 -0.52 -9.25 27.65
N ALA A 138 0.42 -8.73 28.41
CA ALA A 138 1.74 -8.29 27.94
C ALA A 138 2.54 -9.47 27.38
N GLU A 139 2.43 -9.77 26.10
CA GLU A 139 3.32 -10.67 25.38
C GLU A 139 3.82 -10.07 24.06
N LYS A 140 5.12 -10.16 23.93
CA LYS A 140 6.07 -9.66 22.93
C LYS A 140 5.51 -9.54 21.50
N SER A 141 5.44 -8.30 21.02
CA SER A 141 5.36 -7.98 19.60
C SER A 141 6.61 -8.47 18.88
N ILE A 142 6.42 -9.11 17.73
CA ILE A 142 7.50 -9.36 16.77
C ILE A 142 8.01 -8.00 16.31
N ASP A 143 9.30 -7.75 16.55
CA ASP A 143 9.99 -6.52 16.16
C ASP A 143 10.15 -6.50 14.63
N LEU A 144 9.10 -6.08 13.95
CA LEU A 144 9.14 -5.79 12.52
C LEU A 144 9.77 -4.41 12.37
N THR A 145 11.03 -4.38 11.97
CA THR A 145 11.92 -3.23 11.84
C THR A 145 11.50 -2.21 10.79
N PHE A 146 10.24 -1.90 10.68
CA PHE A 146 9.75 -0.73 9.98
C PHE A 146 9.30 0.28 11.03
N ARG A 147 9.42 1.55 10.71
CA ARG A 147 9.13 2.70 11.54
C ARG A 147 7.97 2.44 12.52
N GLN A 148 8.28 2.28 13.79
CA GLN A 148 7.31 1.89 14.82
C GLN A 148 6.54 3.07 15.42
N GLN A 149 7.06 4.29 15.26
CA GLN A 149 6.42 5.51 15.73
C GLN A 149 6.57 6.64 14.71
N TRP A 150 5.45 7.21 14.34
CA TRP A 150 5.35 8.40 13.52
C TRP A 150 5.12 9.59 14.44
N ASP A 151 5.95 10.60 14.33
CA ASP A 151 5.75 11.91 14.96
C ASP A 151 4.76 12.77 14.17
N GLU A 152 4.58 12.48 12.88
CA GLU A 152 3.66 13.15 11.98
C GLU A 152 2.93 12.11 11.11
N PRO A 153 1.73 12.43 10.57
CA PRO A 153 0.98 11.52 9.70
C PRO A 153 1.78 11.12 8.46
N PRO A 154 1.66 9.87 7.99
CA PRO A 154 2.23 9.46 6.71
C PRO A 154 1.54 10.15 5.54
N ILE A 155 2.25 10.29 4.44
CA ILE A 155 1.73 10.86 3.21
C ILE A 155 0.75 9.92 2.51
N SER A 156 -0.21 10.50 1.76
CA SER A 156 -1.10 9.74 0.89
C SER A 156 -0.38 9.23 -0.36
N ASN A 157 -0.98 8.27 -1.04
CA ASN A 157 -0.48 7.77 -2.31
C ASN A 157 -0.41 8.88 -3.38
N GLU A 158 -1.37 9.79 -3.40
CA GLU A 158 -1.34 10.95 -4.27
C GLU A 158 -0.11 11.83 -4.02
N GLN A 159 0.18 12.15 -2.76
CA GLN A 159 1.35 12.93 -2.37
C GLN A 159 2.66 12.24 -2.77
N ARG A 160 2.72 10.91 -2.62
CA ARG A 160 3.87 10.10 -3.05
C ARG A 160 4.07 10.20 -4.57
N LEU A 161 3.01 10.04 -5.36
CA LEU A 161 3.07 10.18 -6.83
C LEU A 161 3.46 11.59 -7.28
N GLN A 162 2.98 12.63 -6.60
CA GLN A 162 3.39 14.01 -6.86
C GLN A 162 4.89 14.20 -6.61
N LEU A 163 5.43 13.64 -5.52
CA LEU A 163 6.87 13.70 -5.21
C LEU A 163 7.70 12.94 -6.25
N GLU A 164 7.24 11.76 -6.66
CA GLU A 164 7.87 10.95 -7.71
C GLU A 164 8.00 11.75 -9.02
N ASN A 165 6.90 12.32 -9.49
CA ASN A 165 6.88 13.10 -10.73
C ASN A 165 7.83 14.30 -10.67
N ARG A 166 7.85 15.04 -9.55
CA ARG A 166 8.76 16.17 -9.38
C ARG A 166 10.23 15.76 -9.33
N LEU A 167 10.52 14.62 -8.67
CA LEU A 167 11.88 14.09 -8.63
C LEU A 167 12.36 13.64 -10.01
N LEU A 168 11.50 12.99 -10.80
CA LEU A 168 11.82 12.62 -12.19
C LEU A 168 12.08 13.85 -13.07
N THR A 169 11.28 14.91 -12.94
CA THR A 169 11.50 16.18 -13.63
C THR A 169 12.85 16.80 -13.23
N LEU A 170 13.20 16.78 -11.96
CA LEU A 170 14.50 17.27 -11.50
C LEU A 170 15.66 16.47 -12.12
N LEU A 171 15.56 15.14 -12.11
CA LEU A 171 16.59 14.26 -12.68
C LEU A 171 16.74 14.44 -14.20
N GLU A 172 15.65 14.74 -14.89
CA GLU A 172 15.66 15.07 -16.32
C GLU A 172 16.36 16.42 -16.57
N ASN A 173 16.04 17.45 -15.80
CA ASN A 173 16.69 18.77 -15.91
C ASN A 173 18.19 18.75 -15.56
N LEU A 174 18.62 17.78 -14.78
CA LEU A 174 20.03 17.58 -14.41
C LEU A 174 20.76 16.62 -15.37
N ASP A 175 20.16 16.21 -16.48
CA ASP A 175 20.71 15.24 -17.45
C ASP A 175 21.07 13.87 -16.81
N ILE A 176 20.51 13.54 -15.62
CA ILE A 176 20.71 12.25 -14.95
C ILE A 176 19.73 11.20 -15.49
N TYR A 177 18.58 11.64 -15.96
CA TYR A 177 17.53 10.78 -16.49
C TYR A 177 17.03 11.27 -17.85
N ASN A 178 16.94 10.34 -18.82
CA ASN A 178 16.33 10.60 -20.11
C ASN A 178 15.16 9.61 -20.32
N PRO A 179 13.90 10.10 -20.40
CA PRO A 179 12.72 9.25 -20.58
C PRO A 179 12.76 8.37 -21.84
N ALA A 180 13.42 8.84 -22.90
CA ALA A 180 13.55 8.10 -24.16
C ALA A 180 14.52 6.91 -24.06
N GLN A 181 15.46 6.95 -23.13
CA GLN A 181 16.52 5.93 -23.00
C GLN A 181 16.33 4.98 -21.84
N SER A 182 15.66 5.39 -20.77
CA SER A 182 15.51 4.59 -19.57
C SER A 182 14.06 4.48 -19.12
N LYS A 183 13.48 3.29 -19.30
CA LYS A 183 12.15 2.94 -18.77
C LYS A 183 12.19 2.43 -17.32
N VAL A 184 13.39 2.18 -16.79
CA VAL A 184 13.59 1.56 -15.47
C VAL A 184 13.71 2.60 -14.35
N MET A 185 14.13 3.82 -14.66
CA MET A 185 14.36 4.88 -13.66
C MET A 185 13.07 5.23 -12.88
N PRO A 186 11.91 5.47 -13.52
CA PRO A 186 10.67 5.72 -12.79
C PRO A 186 10.33 4.62 -11.81
N GLN A 187 10.46 3.36 -12.22
CA GLN A 187 10.19 2.20 -11.37
C GLN A 187 11.11 2.12 -10.15
N ARG A 188 12.39 2.50 -10.30
CA ARG A 188 13.35 2.54 -9.20
C ARG A 188 13.04 3.66 -8.21
N ILE A 189 12.69 4.85 -8.71
CA ILE A 189 12.29 5.99 -7.88
C ILE A 189 10.99 5.66 -7.12
N ASN A 190 9.99 5.12 -7.80
CA ASN A 190 8.75 4.69 -7.18
C ASN A 190 9.01 3.69 -6.03
N ARG A 191 9.82 2.63 -6.28
CA ARG A 191 10.20 1.66 -5.25
C ARG A 191 10.99 2.30 -4.10
N LEU A 192 11.87 3.28 -4.39
CA LEU A 192 12.61 4.00 -3.36
C LEU A 192 11.64 4.75 -2.45
N LEU A 193 10.76 5.56 -3.01
CA LEU A 193 9.80 6.37 -2.26
C LEU A 193 8.82 5.51 -1.46
N SER A 194 8.36 4.38 -2.01
CA SER A 194 7.51 3.43 -1.28
C SER A 194 8.18 2.88 -0.02
N ARG A 195 9.49 2.60 -0.07
CA ARG A 195 10.22 2.05 1.07
C ARG A 195 10.57 3.09 2.14
N LEU A 196 10.61 4.37 1.78
CA LEU A 196 10.92 5.44 2.72
C LEU A 196 9.78 5.68 3.71
N GLN A 197 8.53 5.38 3.34
CA GLN A 197 7.36 5.60 4.18
C GLN A 197 7.37 7.00 4.81
N LEU A 198 7.41 8.02 3.94
CA LEU A 198 7.56 9.41 4.36
C LEU A 198 6.36 9.90 5.16
N ASP A 199 6.64 10.69 6.19
CA ASP A 199 5.63 11.53 6.84
C ASP A 199 5.45 12.87 6.12
N ILE A 200 4.46 13.65 6.58
CA ILE A 200 4.11 14.94 5.96
C ILE A 200 5.24 15.96 6.06
N LYS A 201 6.06 15.96 7.13
CA LYS A 201 7.18 16.89 7.30
C LYS A 201 8.34 16.53 6.39
N GLU A 202 8.66 15.25 6.28
CA GLU A 202 9.68 14.74 5.37
C GLU A 202 9.30 15.03 3.91
N TYR A 203 8.03 14.81 3.56
CA TYR A 203 7.47 15.16 2.25
C TYR A 203 7.62 16.65 1.96
N GLN A 204 7.23 17.52 2.89
CA GLN A 204 7.34 18.97 2.73
C GLN A 204 8.81 19.41 2.55
N LEU A 205 9.74 18.82 3.31
CA LEU A 205 11.17 19.08 3.19
C LEU A 205 11.69 18.71 1.79
N LEU A 206 11.36 17.51 1.30
CA LEU A 206 11.75 17.06 -0.03
C LEU A 206 11.13 17.91 -1.12
N GLN A 207 9.84 18.24 -1.02
CA GLN A 207 9.15 19.10 -1.96
C GLN A 207 9.78 20.50 -2.05
N ALA A 208 10.13 21.11 -0.91
CA ALA A 208 10.77 22.41 -0.86
C ALA A 208 12.18 22.37 -1.49
N THR A 209 12.94 21.32 -1.20
CA THR A 209 14.29 21.11 -1.74
C THR A 209 14.25 20.98 -3.26
N ILE A 210 13.39 20.10 -3.78
CA ILE A 210 13.23 19.91 -5.24
C ILE A 210 12.76 21.19 -5.91
N ALA A 211 11.78 21.89 -5.32
CA ALA A 211 11.27 23.14 -5.88
C ALA A 211 12.33 24.25 -5.95
N LYS A 212 13.29 24.27 -5.02
CA LYS A 212 14.41 25.21 -5.06
C LYS A 212 15.42 24.86 -6.16
N LEU A 213 15.74 23.57 -6.31
CA LEU A 213 16.68 23.09 -7.33
C LEU A 213 16.12 23.23 -8.75
N LEU A 214 14.81 23.13 -8.94
CA LEU A 214 14.16 23.34 -10.24
C LEU A 214 14.13 24.82 -10.69
N LYS A 215 14.41 25.77 -9.77
CA LYS A 215 14.42 27.21 -10.05
C LYS A 215 15.84 27.77 -10.26
N SER A 216 16.84 26.99 -9.91
CA SER A 216 18.25 27.34 -10.12
C SER A 216 18.75 26.97 -11.51
#